data_3d99153a6cab8713dedfb58b2a132c0c
#
_entry.id   3d99153a6cab8713dedfb58b2a132c0c
#
_cell.length_a   1.000
_cell.length_b   1.000
_cell.length_c   1.000
_cell.angle_alpha   90.00
_cell.angle_beta   90.00
_cell.angle_gamma   90.00
#
_symmetry.space_group_name_H-M   'P 1'
#
loop_
_entity.id
_entity.type
_entity.pdbx_description
1 polymer ?
#
loop_
_entity_poly.entity_id
_entity_poly.type
_entity_poly.pdbx_seq_one_letter_code
_entity_poly.pdbx_strand_id
1 'polypeptide(L)'
;SQLLMISFVISLVFGILCVAFHSVILHALYKSIEVDVMNSASVYFWITALSFPFLGVYNSSAALYRSMNRTNTTMRVSILMNVINVVGNFICVYLLHMGAAGVAWPTLASRVVAAIVMLALCFDSEAPISVLWKDILTWNQAIISKILSIAIPNGIENGLFQLGKVIVSMFVATYGTMQIAANGVTNSLCVLCYTTEMAMQLAVVTVIGQCVGANDYDQARYYIRKMLIMAMVMAVINNVILFVVSPFALQLYTLKNETLAITETILDMECLAVGLFHVLAFVLPTCLRAAGDAKYTMYVGVLSMFFARVAGAYILGTVMGLGVVGTRIAMYIDWIVRIVFFAIRYKSGKWTQYR
;
A
#
# COMPACT_ATOMS: atom_id res chain seq x y z
N SER A 1 -23.75 -4.88 -1.44
CA SER A 1 -24.36 -3.52 -1.44
C SER A 1 -23.78 -2.65 -0.32
N GLN A 2 -23.79 -3.07 0.97
CA GLN A 2 -23.33 -2.26 2.12
C GLN A 2 -21.85 -1.84 2.04
N LEU A 3 -20.97 -2.73 1.58
CA LEU A 3 -19.55 -2.42 1.41
C LEU A 3 -19.31 -1.28 0.40
N LEU A 4 -20.04 -1.31 -0.72
CA LEU A 4 -19.98 -0.25 -1.74
C LEU A 4 -20.44 1.10 -1.18
N MET A 5 -21.57 1.12 -0.48
CA MET A 5 -22.11 2.32 0.14
C MET A 5 -21.12 2.93 1.15
N ILE A 6 -20.60 2.12 2.08
CA ILE A 6 -19.67 2.61 3.11
C ILE A 6 -18.37 3.11 2.47
N SER A 7 -17.82 2.37 1.50
CA SER A 7 -16.60 2.77 0.80
C SER A 7 -16.79 4.09 0.05
N PHE A 8 -17.93 4.27 -0.60
CA PHE A 8 -18.27 5.54 -1.26
C PHE A 8 -18.39 6.68 -0.26
N VAL A 9 -19.19 6.50 0.82
CA VAL A 9 -19.41 7.55 1.83
C VAL A 9 -18.09 7.96 2.49
N ILE A 10 -17.30 6.99 2.96
CA ILE A 10 -16.02 7.28 3.63
C ILE A 10 -15.05 7.99 2.69
N SER A 11 -14.91 7.49 1.45
CA SER A 11 -14.01 8.09 0.47
C SER A 11 -14.50 9.46 -0.01
N LEU A 12 -15.81 9.70 -0.06
CA LEU A 12 -16.40 11.00 -0.37
C LEU A 12 -16.11 12.01 0.75
N VAL A 13 -16.39 11.65 2.00
CA VAL A 13 -16.10 12.50 3.16
C VAL A 13 -14.62 12.84 3.22
N PHE A 14 -13.75 11.83 3.06
CA PHE A 14 -12.31 12.05 3.05
C PHE A 14 -11.86 12.92 1.87
N GLY A 15 -12.43 12.72 0.69
CA GLY A 15 -12.19 13.56 -0.49
C GLY A 15 -12.59 15.02 -0.25
N ILE A 16 -13.77 15.26 0.32
CA ILE A 16 -14.25 16.62 0.67
C ILE A 16 -13.31 17.27 1.69
N LEU A 17 -12.91 16.54 2.75
CA LEU A 17 -11.96 17.06 3.73
C LEU A 17 -10.60 17.39 3.09
N CYS A 18 -10.07 16.54 2.23
CA CYS A 18 -8.83 16.82 1.51
C CYS A 18 -8.95 18.04 0.60
N VAL A 19 -10.06 18.20 -0.13
CA VAL A 19 -10.32 19.38 -0.96
C VAL A 19 -10.46 20.65 -0.11
N ALA A 20 -11.20 20.58 1.00
CA ALA A 20 -11.43 21.74 1.88
C ALA A 20 -10.14 22.20 2.57
N PHE A 21 -9.31 21.26 3.02
CA PHE A 21 -8.10 21.52 3.80
C PHE A 21 -6.80 21.41 2.99
N HIS A 22 -6.86 21.32 1.65
CA HIS A 22 -5.68 21.11 0.80
C HIS A 22 -4.55 22.10 1.06
N SER A 23 -4.89 23.39 1.18
CA SER A 23 -3.91 24.45 1.43
C SER A 23 -3.25 24.29 2.80
N VAL A 24 -4.02 24.00 3.86
CA VAL A 24 -3.51 23.78 5.21
C VAL A 24 -2.59 22.58 5.24
N ILE A 25 -3.00 21.47 4.61
CA ILE A 25 -2.21 20.22 4.53
C ILE A 25 -0.88 20.46 3.83
N LEU A 26 -0.91 21.14 2.66
CA LEU A 26 0.29 21.40 1.88
C LEU A 26 1.26 22.33 2.61
N HIS A 27 0.77 23.42 3.22
CA HIS A 27 1.62 24.33 3.98
C HIS A 27 2.19 23.69 5.27
N ALA A 28 1.45 22.77 5.88
CA ALA A 28 1.95 22.02 7.05
C ALA A 28 3.07 21.04 6.68
N LEU A 29 2.95 20.41 5.49
CA LEU A 29 3.95 19.45 5.01
C LEU A 29 5.20 20.13 4.40
N TYR A 30 5.00 21.27 3.74
CA TYR A 30 6.01 21.93 2.93
C TYR A 30 6.14 23.40 3.33
N LYS A 31 6.87 23.68 4.40
CA LYS A 31 6.97 25.03 4.99
C LYS A 31 7.75 26.07 4.16
N SER A 32 8.59 25.64 3.20
CA SER A 32 9.48 26.54 2.44
C SER A 32 9.74 26.02 1.02
N ILE A 33 8.69 25.97 0.21
CA ILE A 33 8.79 25.62 -1.20
C ILE A 33 8.49 26.88 -2.04
N GLU A 34 9.10 26.97 -3.22
CA GLU A 34 8.81 27.98 -4.23
C GLU A 34 7.31 28.06 -4.56
N VAL A 35 6.81 29.27 -4.75
CA VAL A 35 5.37 29.53 -4.96
C VAL A 35 4.82 28.73 -6.15
N ASP A 36 5.58 28.61 -7.23
CA ASP A 36 5.15 27.90 -8.45
C ASP A 36 5.02 26.37 -8.21
N VAL A 37 5.93 25.84 -7.41
CA VAL A 37 5.86 24.43 -7.01
C VAL A 37 4.68 24.17 -6.08
N MET A 38 4.40 25.09 -5.14
CA MET A 38 3.24 25.01 -4.25
C MET A 38 1.93 25.08 -5.04
N ASN A 39 1.82 25.98 -6.03
CA ASN A 39 0.65 26.08 -6.90
C ASN A 39 0.43 24.78 -7.69
N SER A 40 1.49 24.23 -8.27
CA SER A 40 1.45 22.97 -9.01
C SER A 40 1.03 21.79 -8.12
N ALA A 41 1.57 21.73 -6.90
CA ALA A 41 1.21 20.73 -5.91
C ALA A 41 -0.26 20.86 -5.47
N SER A 42 -0.74 22.08 -5.29
CA SER A 42 -2.12 22.38 -4.93
C SER A 42 -3.11 21.89 -5.99
N VAL A 43 -2.84 22.22 -7.27
CA VAL A 43 -3.67 21.78 -8.40
C VAL A 43 -3.69 20.25 -8.49
N TYR A 44 -2.54 19.61 -8.41
CA TYR A 44 -2.44 18.16 -8.45
C TYR A 44 -3.20 17.50 -7.31
N PHE A 45 -3.02 18.00 -6.08
CA PHE A 45 -3.65 17.45 -4.87
C PHE A 45 -5.18 17.59 -4.95
N TRP A 46 -5.69 18.75 -5.33
CA TRP A 46 -7.12 19.02 -5.44
C TRP A 46 -7.81 18.09 -6.45
N ILE A 47 -7.27 17.97 -7.67
CA ILE A 47 -7.83 17.12 -8.73
C ILE A 47 -7.76 15.64 -8.28
N THR A 48 -6.65 15.23 -7.66
CA THR A 48 -6.49 13.86 -7.17
C THR A 48 -7.46 13.55 -6.04
N ALA A 49 -7.72 14.48 -5.12
CA ALA A 49 -8.68 14.31 -4.03
C ALA A 49 -10.11 14.10 -4.55
N LEU A 50 -10.50 14.78 -5.65
CA LEU A 50 -11.78 14.55 -6.34
C LEU A 50 -11.94 13.11 -6.84
N SER A 51 -10.85 12.38 -7.08
CA SER A 51 -10.91 11.00 -7.55
C SER A 51 -11.16 9.97 -6.43
N PHE A 52 -11.08 10.35 -5.15
CA PHE A 52 -11.20 9.43 -4.02
C PHE A 52 -12.52 8.66 -3.95
N PRO A 53 -13.69 9.28 -4.16
CA PRO A 53 -14.96 8.54 -4.17
C PRO A 53 -14.99 7.44 -5.25
N PHE A 54 -14.47 7.74 -6.44
CA PHE A 54 -14.40 6.78 -7.54
C PHE A 54 -13.41 5.65 -7.24
N LEU A 55 -12.27 5.98 -6.62
CA LEU A 55 -11.30 4.99 -6.17
C LEU A 55 -11.90 4.06 -5.09
N GLY A 56 -12.71 4.60 -4.18
CA GLY A 56 -13.42 3.83 -3.17
C GLY A 56 -14.40 2.84 -3.78
N VAL A 57 -15.19 3.27 -4.76
CA VAL A 57 -16.12 2.41 -5.52
C VAL A 57 -15.36 1.34 -6.31
N TYR A 58 -14.32 1.72 -7.03
CA TYR A 58 -13.47 0.78 -7.77
C TYR A 58 -12.89 -0.31 -6.85
N ASN A 59 -12.28 0.07 -5.74
CA ASN A 59 -11.62 -0.87 -4.83
C ASN A 59 -12.61 -1.83 -4.18
N SER A 60 -13.78 -1.36 -3.75
CA SER A 60 -14.81 -2.19 -3.14
C SER A 60 -15.46 -3.15 -4.16
N SER A 61 -15.73 -2.68 -5.38
CA SER A 61 -16.21 -3.53 -6.48
C SER A 61 -15.17 -4.59 -6.88
N ALA A 62 -13.90 -4.19 -6.98
CA ALA A 62 -12.80 -5.11 -7.27
C ALA A 62 -12.60 -6.15 -6.16
N ALA A 63 -12.77 -5.78 -4.89
CA ALA A 63 -12.72 -6.72 -3.77
C ALA A 63 -13.85 -7.75 -3.86
N LEU A 64 -15.07 -7.31 -4.22
CA LEU A 64 -16.21 -8.20 -4.45
C LEU A 64 -15.91 -9.22 -5.55
N TYR A 65 -15.42 -8.77 -6.71
CA TYR A 65 -15.06 -9.65 -7.82
C TYR A 65 -13.93 -10.64 -7.48
N ARG A 66 -12.92 -10.19 -6.71
CA ARG A 66 -11.87 -11.09 -6.20
C ARG A 66 -12.43 -12.15 -5.25
N SER A 67 -13.36 -11.80 -4.37
CA SER A 67 -14.00 -12.76 -3.46
C SER A 67 -14.79 -13.85 -4.17
N MET A 68 -15.28 -13.56 -5.38
CA MET A 68 -15.96 -14.53 -6.29
C MET A 68 -14.98 -15.32 -7.17
N ASN A 69 -13.65 -15.25 -6.94
CA ASN A 69 -12.61 -15.83 -7.80
C ASN A 69 -12.60 -15.28 -9.26
N ARG A 70 -13.27 -14.16 -9.55
CA ARG A 70 -13.28 -13.52 -10.87
C ARG A 70 -12.16 -12.47 -11.00
N THR A 71 -10.92 -12.85 -10.65
CA THR A 71 -9.76 -11.96 -10.65
C THR A 71 -9.37 -11.45 -12.04
N ASN A 72 -9.65 -12.23 -13.10
CA ASN A 72 -9.39 -11.81 -14.48
C ASN A 72 -10.18 -10.55 -14.87
N THR A 73 -11.40 -10.40 -14.37
CA THR A 73 -12.22 -9.20 -14.63
C THR A 73 -11.56 -7.96 -13.98
N THR A 74 -11.17 -8.07 -12.71
CA THR A 74 -10.50 -6.97 -12.02
C THR A 74 -9.15 -6.62 -12.68
N MET A 75 -8.41 -7.62 -13.16
CA MET A 75 -7.15 -7.40 -13.88
C MET A 75 -7.39 -6.62 -15.18
N ARG A 76 -8.38 -7.02 -16.01
CA ARG A 76 -8.71 -6.33 -17.27
C ARG A 76 -9.10 -4.87 -17.04
N VAL A 77 -9.92 -4.59 -16.02
CA VAL A 77 -10.32 -3.21 -15.69
C VAL A 77 -9.13 -2.41 -15.14
N SER A 78 -8.24 -3.03 -14.36
CA SER A 78 -7.01 -2.39 -13.90
C SER A 78 -6.07 -2.04 -15.05
N ILE A 79 -5.92 -2.93 -16.04
CA ILE A 79 -5.14 -2.66 -17.26
C ILE A 79 -5.77 -1.49 -18.04
N LEU A 80 -7.08 -1.48 -18.23
CA LEU A 80 -7.80 -0.39 -18.88
C LEU A 80 -7.55 0.93 -18.17
N MET A 81 -7.66 0.95 -16.82
CA MET A 81 -7.39 2.13 -16.01
C MET A 81 -5.96 2.65 -16.22
N ASN A 82 -4.97 1.75 -16.22
CA ASN A 82 -3.57 2.14 -16.43
C ASN A 82 -3.29 2.63 -17.85
N VAL A 83 -3.88 2.01 -18.87
CA VAL A 83 -3.77 2.46 -20.28
C VAL A 83 -4.33 3.87 -20.43
N ILE A 84 -5.54 4.14 -19.91
CA ILE A 84 -6.15 5.47 -19.95
C ILE A 84 -5.25 6.49 -19.23
N ASN A 85 -4.68 6.11 -18.08
CA ASN A 85 -3.79 6.99 -17.31
C ASN A 85 -2.50 7.31 -18.10
N VAL A 86 -1.82 6.29 -18.63
CA VAL A 86 -0.55 6.47 -19.38
C VAL A 86 -0.77 7.27 -20.66
N VAL A 87 -1.78 6.90 -21.46
CA VAL A 87 -2.09 7.60 -22.71
C VAL A 87 -2.55 9.04 -22.43
N GLY A 88 -3.41 9.21 -21.42
CA GLY A 88 -3.87 10.52 -21.00
C GLY A 88 -2.74 11.42 -20.50
N ASN A 89 -1.82 10.88 -19.69
CA ASN A 89 -0.63 11.60 -19.24
C ASN A 89 0.23 12.04 -20.44
N PHE A 90 0.46 11.12 -21.39
CA PHE A 90 1.22 11.46 -22.60
C PHE A 90 0.58 12.60 -23.37
N ILE A 91 -0.72 12.55 -23.62
CA ILE A 91 -1.45 13.60 -24.33
C ILE A 91 -1.42 14.93 -23.57
N CYS A 92 -1.80 14.90 -22.28
CA CYS A 92 -1.96 16.14 -21.50
C CYS A 92 -0.62 16.82 -21.16
N VAL A 93 0.45 16.03 -20.93
CA VAL A 93 1.76 16.60 -20.58
C VAL A 93 2.56 16.98 -21.82
N TYR A 94 2.66 16.08 -22.83
CA TYR A 94 3.54 16.32 -23.97
C TYR A 94 2.86 17.07 -25.13
N LEU A 95 1.57 16.82 -25.40
CA LEU A 95 0.87 17.50 -26.50
C LEU A 95 0.18 18.79 -26.05
N LEU A 96 -0.43 18.80 -24.86
CA LEU A 96 -1.19 19.96 -24.34
C LEU A 96 -0.38 20.82 -23.37
N HIS A 97 0.81 20.41 -22.97
CA HIS A 97 1.71 21.13 -22.04
C HIS A 97 1.06 21.60 -20.74
N MET A 98 0.13 20.79 -20.17
CA MET A 98 -0.67 21.17 -19.00
C MET A 98 0.08 21.09 -17.66
N GLY A 99 1.37 20.76 -17.64
CA GLY A 99 2.16 20.65 -16.41
C GLY A 99 1.58 19.64 -15.40
N ALA A 100 1.51 20.02 -14.12
CA ALA A 100 1.00 19.17 -13.05
C ALA A 100 -0.47 18.78 -13.23
N ALA A 101 -1.31 19.65 -13.78
CA ALA A 101 -2.70 19.36 -14.11
C ALA A 101 -2.81 18.26 -15.18
N GLY A 102 -1.84 18.21 -16.12
CA GLY A 102 -1.77 17.19 -17.17
C GLY A 102 -1.54 15.76 -16.67
N VAL A 103 -1.04 15.59 -15.46
CA VAL A 103 -0.93 14.27 -14.80
C VAL A 103 -2.15 13.97 -13.92
N ALA A 104 -2.74 15.00 -13.32
CA ALA A 104 -3.86 14.84 -12.40
C ALA A 104 -5.18 14.52 -13.12
N TRP A 105 -5.50 15.16 -14.23
CA TRP A 105 -6.74 14.94 -14.98
C TRP A 105 -6.87 13.53 -15.55
N PRO A 106 -5.86 12.94 -16.21
CA PRO A 106 -5.92 11.55 -16.65
C PRO A 106 -6.03 10.56 -15.49
N THR A 107 -5.45 10.88 -14.34
CA THR A 107 -5.60 10.08 -13.12
C THR A 107 -7.06 10.09 -12.63
N LEU A 108 -7.71 11.23 -12.61
CA LEU A 108 -9.14 11.34 -12.29
C LEU A 108 -9.99 10.58 -13.33
N ALA A 109 -9.78 10.83 -14.61
CA ALA A 109 -10.55 10.20 -15.69
C ALA A 109 -10.43 8.66 -15.67
N SER A 110 -9.22 8.13 -15.52
CA SER A 110 -8.99 6.70 -15.46
C SER A 110 -9.69 6.03 -14.27
N ARG A 111 -9.70 6.68 -13.10
CA ARG A 111 -10.40 6.19 -11.90
C ARG A 111 -11.92 6.25 -12.05
N VAL A 112 -12.44 7.32 -12.66
CA VAL A 112 -13.88 7.45 -12.96
C VAL A 112 -14.33 6.34 -13.90
N VAL A 113 -13.62 6.12 -15.03
CA VAL A 113 -13.95 5.05 -15.97
C VAL A 113 -13.87 3.68 -15.30
N ALA A 114 -12.81 3.40 -14.56
CA ALA A 114 -12.66 2.13 -13.85
C ALA A 114 -13.78 1.90 -12.81
N ALA A 115 -14.17 2.93 -12.08
CA ALA A 115 -15.28 2.86 -11.13
C ALA A 115 -16.60 2.57 -11.81
N ILE A 116 -16.92 3.26 -12.92
CA ILE A 116 -18.15 3.06 -13.68
C ILE A 116 -18.20 1.62 -14.24
N VAL A 117 -17.12 1.17 -14.87
CA VAL A 117 -17.05 -0.19 -15.43
C VAL A 117 -17.22 -1.24 -14.35
N MET A 118 -16.47 -1.14 -13.25
CA MET A 118 -16.56 -2.11 -12.14
C MET A 118 -17.92 -2.08 -11.46
N LEU A 119 -18.52 -0.89 -11.29
CA LEU A 119 -19.85 -0.74 -10.71
C LEU A 119 -20.91 -1.36 -11.62
N ALA A 120 -20.87 -1.10 -12.94
CA ALA A 120 -21.80 -1.68 -13.90
C ALA A 120 -21.75 -3.22 -13.87
N LEU A 121 -20.54 -3.78 -13.80
CA LEU A 121 -20.35 -5.22 -13.66
C LEU A 121 -20.94 -5.79 -12.36
N CYS A 122 -20.94 -5.03 -11.25
CA CYS A 122 -21.54 -5.47 -9.98
C CYS A 122 -23.07 -5.57 -10.04
N PHE A 123 -23.74 -4.90 -10.99
CA PHE A 123 -25.19 -5.00 -11.20
C PHE A 123 -25.57 -6.12 -12.18
N ASP A 124 -24.61 -6.85 -12.72
CA ASP A 124 -24.89 -7.99 -13.58
C ASP A 124 -25.58 -9.11 -12.79
N SER A 125 -26.80 -9.44 -13.19
CA SER A 125 -27.64 -10.44 -12.54
C SER A 125 -27.13 -11.88 -12.73
N GLU A 126 -26.27 -12.12 -13.73
CA GLU A 126 -25.66 -13.43 -13.96
C GLU A 126 -24.44 -13.69 -13.04
N ALA A 127 -23.99 -12.68 -12.31
CA ALA A 127 -22.91 -12.84 -11.35
C ALA A 127 -23.38 -13.64 -10.11
N PRO A 128 -22.55 -14.52 -9.52
CA PRO A 128 -22.89 -15.29 -8.31
C PRO A 128 -23.34 -14.43 -7.14
N ILE A 129 -22.85 -13.19 -7.08
CA ILE A 129 -23.25 -12.16 -6.13
C ILE A 129 -23.51 -10.90 -6.95
N SER A 130 -24.76 -10.51 -7.04
CA SER A 130 -25.17 -9.24 -7.67
C SER A 130 -25.53 -8.20 -6.61
N VAL A 131 -25.30 -6.95 -6.98
CA VAL A 131 -25.66 -5.79 -6.14
C VAL A 131 -27.03 -5.30 -6.59
N LEU A 132 -27.99 -5.21 -5.67
CA LEU A 132 -29.30 -4.64 -5.93
C LEU A 132 -29.32 -3.16 -5.52
N TRP A 133 -29.85 -2.30 -6.35
CA TRP A 133 -29.98 -0.87 -6.07
C TRP A 133 -30.75 -0.58 -4.77
N LYS A 134 -31.77 -1.36 -4.50
CA LYS A 134 -32.57 -1.24 -3.26
C LYS A 134 -31.74 -1.47 -2.01
N ASP A 135 -30.76 -2.38 -2.06
CA ASP A 135 -29.92 -2.74 -0.92
C ASP A 135 -28.75 -1.79 -0.69
N ILE A 136 -28.42 -0.94 -1.66
CA ILE A 136 -27.37 0.09 -1.48
C ILE A 136 -27.83 1.15 -0.50
N LEU A 137 -29.12 1.52 -0.56
CA LEU A 137 -29.71 2.58 0.27
C LEU A 137 -30.23 2.06 1.62
N THR A 138 -30.25 0.74 1.85
CA THR A 138 -30.71 0.17 3.12
C THR A 138 -29.56 0.18 4.13
N TRP A 139 -29.87 0.63 5.35
CA TRP A 139 -28.90 0.64 6.45
C TRP A 139 -29.00 -0.63 7.29
N ASN A 140 -27.99 -1.50 7.22
CA ASN A 140 -27.94 -2.69 8.07
C ASN A 140 -26.79 -2.56 9.09
N GLN A 141 -27.14 -2.17 10.31
CA GLN A 141 -26.21 -1.91 11.39
C GLN A 141 -25.28 -3.10 11.70
N ALA A 142 -25.79 -4.33 11.64
CA ALA A 142 -24.99 -5.52 11.95
C ALA A 142 -23.88 -5.75 10.92
N ILE A 143 -24.21 -5.62 9.64
CA ILE A 143 -23.22 -5.77 8.54
C ILE A 143 -22.23 -4.63 8.57
N ILE A 144 -22.69 -3.41 8.74
CA ILE A 144 -21.85 -2.20 8.80
C ILE A 144 -20.87 -2.30 9.96
N SER A 145 -21.34 -2.66 11.16
CA SER A 145 -20.48 -2.85 12.32
C SER A 145 -19.37 -3.89 12.07
N LYS A 146 -19.72 -5.00 11.42
CA LYS A 146 -18.76 -6.05 11.06
C LYS A 146 -17.72 -5.55 10.05
N ILE A 147 -18.12 -4.80 9.02
CA ILE A 147 -17.20 -4.19 8.05
C ILE A 147 -16.27 -3.20 8.76
N LEU A 148 -16.81 -2.29 9.56
CA LEU A 148 -16.03 -1.26 10.23
C LEU A 148 -15.09 -1.82 11.30
N SER A 149 -15.45 -2.92 11.97
CA SER A 149 -14.57 -3.58 12.95
C SER A 149 -13.27 -4.12 12.35
N ILE A 150 -13.25 -4.36 11.05
CA ILE A 150 -12.04 -4.77 10.29
C ILE A 150 -11.41 -3.56 9.58
N ALA A 151 -12.25 -2.71 8.98
CA ALA A 151 -11.77 -1.59 8.17
C ALA A 151 -11.08 -0.50 9.00
N ILE A 152 -11.64 -0.14 10.18
CA ILE A 152 -11.07 0.91 11.03
C ILE A 152 -9.68 0.54 11.54
N PRO A 153 -9.44 -0.63 12.18
CA PRO A 153 -8.09 -1.02 12.60
C PRO A 153 -7.10 -1.06 11.44
N ASN A 154 -7.49 -1.61 10.29
CA ASN A 154 -6.63 -1.65 9.12
C ASN A 154 -6.33 -0.25 8.55
N GLY A 155 -7.32 0.64 8.55
CA GLY A 155 -7.15 2.03 8.13
C GLY A 155 -6.20 2.80 9.06
N ILE A 156 -6.34 2.65 10.38
CA ILE A 156 -5.45 3.24 11.39
C ILE A 156 -4.03 2.69 11.22
N GLU A 157 -3.87 1.38 11.10
CA GLU A 157 -2.56 0.75 10.88
C GLU A 157 -1.86 1.33 9.65
N ASN A 158 -2.55 1.35 8.49
CA ASN A 158 -1.97 1.87 7.25
C ASN A 158 -1.69 3.38 7.32
N GLY A 159 -2.60 4.17 7.89
CA GLY A 159 -2.43 5.61 8.05
C GLY A 159 -1.23 5.96 8.93
N LEU A 160 -1.13 5.34 10.11
CA LEU A 160 -0.02 5.54 11.03
C LEU A 160 1.31 4.99 10.47
N PHE A 161 1.24 3.90 9.68
CA PHE A 161 2.42 3.39 9.00
C PHE A 161 2.97 4.37 7.95
N GLN A 162 2.09 5.01 7.17
CA GLN A 162 2.51 6.04 6.22
C GLN A 162 3.03 7.29 6.94
N LEU A 163 2.40 7.70 8.03
CA LEU A 163 2.90 8.79 8.87
C LEU A 163 4.30 8.51 9.41
N GLY A 164 4.54 7.30 9.91
CA GLY A 164 5.86 6.88 10.36
C GLY A 164 6.92 6.92 9.25
N LYS A 165 6.56 6.53 8.01
CA LYS A 165 7.46 6.69 6.84
C LYS A 165 7.79 8.15 6.56
N VAL A 166 6.83 9.06 6.67
CA VAL A 166 7.06 10.50 6.50
C VAL A 166 8.03 11.01 7.57
N ILE A 167 7.84 10.63 8.84
CA ILE A 167 8.76 11.02 9.92
C ILE A 167 10.20 10.52 9.65
N VAL A 168 10.36 9.27 9.24
CA VAL A 168 11.69 8.73 8.89
C VAL A 168 12.28 9.48 7.68
N SER A 169 11.46 9.84 6.68
CA SER A 169 11.93 10.66 5.54
C SER A 169 12.38 12.05 5.96
N MET A 170 11.76 12.64 6.99
CA MET A 170 12.21 13.90 7.58
C MET A 170 13.61 13.76 8.21
N PHE A 171 13.89 12.64 8.89
CA PHE A 171 15.25 12.40 9.41
C PHE A 171 16.26 12.27 8.26
N VAL A 172 15.93 11.49 7.21
CA VAL A 172 16.81 11.35 6.04
C VAL A 172 17.09 12.70 5.38
N ALA A 173 16.11 13.61 5.37
CA ALA A 173 16.29 14.96 4.82
C ALA A 173 17.35 15.78 5.57
N THR A 174 17.60 15.48 6.84
CA THR A 174 18.64 16.18 7.64
C THR A 174 20.06 15.65 7.39
N TYR A 175 20.21 14.49 6.72
CA TYR A 175 21.53 13.86 6.51
C TYR A 175 22.27 14.36 5.25
N GLY A 176 21.67 15.28 4.51
CA GLY A 176 22.27 15.90 3.33
C GLY A 176 21.84 15.28 2.01
N THR A 177 22.10 16.02 0.92
CA THR A 177 21.60 15.72 -0.43
C THR A 177 22.05 14.37 -0.98
N MET A 178 23.28 13.93 -0.66
CA MET A 178 23.80 12.64 -1.08
C MET A 178 22.97 11.47 -0.53
N GLN A 179 22.62 11.52 0.75
CA GLN A 179 21.84 10.47 1.41
C GLN A 179 20.38 10.49 0.97
N ILE A 180 19.82 11.66 0.71
CA ILE A 180 18.47 11.82 0.13
C ILE A 180 18.43 11.17 -1.25
N ALA A 181 19.41 11.46 -2.10
CA ALA A 181 19.50 10.90 -3.45
C ALA A 181 19.67 9.37 -3.41
N ALA A 182 20.58 8.86 -2.58
CA ALA A 182 20.78 7.42 -2.39
C ALA A 182 19.49 6.72 -1.94
N ASN A 183 18.79 7.27 -0.94
CA ASN A 183 17.52 6.74 -0.47
C ASN A 183 16.42 6.77 -1.54
N GLY A 184 16.36 7.82 -2.35
CA GLY A 184 15.40 7.97 -3.45
C GLY A 184 15.60 6.93 -4.54
N VAL A 185 16.83 6.74 -4.99
CA VAL A 185 17.18 5.73 -6.01
C VAL A 185 16.91 4.32 -5.50
N THR A 186 17.33 4.00 -4.27
CA THR A 186 17.04 2.70 -3.65
C THR A 186 15.54 2.44 -3.59
N ASN A 187 14.75 3.40 -3.11
CA ASN A 187 13.29 3.25 -3.03
C ASN A 187 12.67 2.99 -4.41
N SER A 188 13.16 3.65 -5.46
CA SER A 188 12.65 3.47 -6.82
C SER A 188 12.93 2.08 -7.38
N LEU A 189 14.12 1.53 -7.13
CA LEU A 189 14.50 0.19 -7.57
C LEU A 189 13.79 -0.91 -6.75
N CYS A 190 13.63 -0.71 -5.44
CA CYS A 190 13.00 -1.69 -4.56
C CYS A 190 11.49 -1.84 -4.76
N VAL A 191 10.81 -0.92 -5.46
CA VAL A 191 9.38 -1.09 -5.83
C VAL A 191 9.17 -2.42 -6.56
N LEU A 192 10.10 -2.83 -7.41
CA LEU A 192 10.02 -4.11 -8.14
C LEU A 192 9.99 -5.32 -7.20
N CYS A 193 10.77 -5.29 -6.12
CA CYS A 193 10.81 -6.35 -5.12
C CYS A 193 9.49 -6.49 -4.37
N TYR A 194 8.88 -5.38 -4.00
CA TYR A 194 7.62 -5.38 -3.22
C TYR A 194 6.38 -5.72 -4.04
N THR A 195 6.41 -5.54 -5.37
CA THR A 195 5.24 -5.75 -6.25
C THR A 195 4.67 -7.16 -6.15
N THR A 196 5.54 -8.18 -6.15
CA THR A 196 5.11 -9.59 -6.05
C THR A 196 4.46 -9.88 -4.70
N GLU A 197 4.98 -9.31 -3.62
CA GLU A 197 4.42 -9.50 -2.30
C GLU A 197 3.08 -8.79 -2.12
N MET A 198 2.91 -7.60 -2.71
CA MET A 198 1.61 -6.92 -2.75
C MET A 198 0.56 -7.75 -3.49
N ALA A 199 0.94 -8.39 -4.60
CA ALA A 199 0.06 -9.30 -5.31
C ALA A 199 -0.32 -10.52 -4.45
N MET A 200 0.66 -11.08 -3.73
CA MET A 200 0.42 -12.21 -2.83
C MET A 200 -0.49 -11.83 -1.65
N GLN A 201 -0.35 -10.64 -1.08
CA GLN A 201 -1.26 -10.15 -0.03
C GLN A 201 -2.71 -10.10 -0.52
N LEU A 202 -2.97 -9.66 -1.75
CA LEU A 202 -4.32 -9.66 -2.32
C LEU A 202 -4.88 -11.08 -2.50
N ALA A 203 -4.05 -12.02 -2.96
CA ALA A 203 -4.44 -13.42 -3.11
C ALA A 203 -4.75 -14.08 -1.76
N VAL A 204 -3.92 -13.82 -0.75
CA VAL A 204 -4.10 -14.33 0.62
C VAL A 204 -5.43 -13.91 1.22
N VAL A 205 -5.81 -12.64 1.09
CA VAL A 205 -7.09 -12.14 1.62
C VAL A 205 -8.26 -12.94 1.04
N THR A 206 -8.23 -13.24 -0.26
CA THR A 206 -9.29 -14.00 -0.92
C THR A 206 -9.33 -15.46 -0.45
N VAL A 207 -8.19 -16.16 -0.51
CA VAL A 207 -8.13 -17.60 -0.20
C VAL A 207 -8.42 -17.86 1.27
N ILE A 208 -7.75 -17.14 2.17
CA ILE A 208 -7.95 -17.33 3.62
C ILE A 208 -9.35 -16.86 4.04
N GLY A 209 -9.85 -15.75 3.47
CA GLY A 209 -11.19 -15.28 3.73
C GLY A 209 -12.27 -16.31 3.35
N GLN A 210 -12.09 -17.03 2.23
CA GLN A 210 -13.00 -18.11 1.84
C GLN A 210 -12.94 -19.32 2.79
N CYS A 211 -11.75 -19.76 3.18
CA CYS A 211 -11.59 -20.86 4.13
C CYS A 211 -12.24 -20.54 5.49
N VAL A 212 -11.97 -19.33 5.99
CA VAL A 212 -12.55 -18.86 7.26
C VAL A 212 -14.07 -18.68 7.15
N GLY A 213 -14.56 -18.17 6.01
CA GLY A 213 -15.99 -18.08 5.72
C GLY A 213 -16.70 -19.43 5.69
N ALA A 214 -16.01 -20.47 5.23
CA ALA A 214 -16.47 -21.86 5.27
C ALA A 214 -16.27 -22.55 6.64
N ASN A 215 -15.71 -21.84 7.63
CA ASN A 215 -15.36 -22.36 8.95
C ASN A 215 -14.35 -23.53 8.93
N ASP A 216 -13.56 -23.63 7.85
CA ASP A 216 -12.51 -24.66 7.66
C ASP A 216 -11.13 -24.07 8.00
N TYR A 217 -10.81 -24.06 9.29
CA TYR A 217 -9.55 -23.52 9.80
C TYR A 217 -8.33 -24.41 9.51
N ASP A 218 -8.53 -25.70 9.27
CA ASP A 218 -7.43 -26.61 8.93
C ASP A 218 -6.97 -26.36 7.49
N GLN A 219 -7.93 -26.14 6.58
CA GLN A 219 -7.63 -25.71 5.22
C GLN A 219 -7.00 -24.30 5.20
N ALA A 220 -7.49 -23.39 6.07
CA ALA A 220 -6.88 -22.07 6.22
C ALA A 220 -5.40 -22.17 6.64
N ARG A 221 -5.07 -23.00 7.64
CA ARG A 221 -3.66 -23.24 8.07
C ARG A 221 -2.80 -23.82 6.94
N TYR A 222 -3.35 -24.76 6.19
CA TYR A 222 -2.64 -25.36 5.05
C TYR A 222 -2.30 -24.29 3.99
N TYR A 223 -3.28 -23.46 3.59
CA TYR A 223 -3.07 -22.43 2.61
C TYR A 223 -2.18 -21.31 3.11
N ILE A 224 -2.27 -20.88 4.39
CA ILE A 224 -1.35 -19.92 4.97
C ILE A 224 0.09 -20.37 4.77
N ARG A 225 0.44 -21.60 5.16
CA ARG A 225 1.79 -22.14 5.01
C ARG A 225 2.23 -22.18 3.55
N LYS A 226 1.38 -22.69 2.67
CA LYS A 226 1.69 -22.83 1.24
C LYS A 226 1.90 -21.47 0.58
N MET A 227 1.03 -20.50 0.85
CA MET A 227 1.13 -19.16 0.27
C MET A 227 2.32 -18.37 0.83
N LEU A 228 2.67 -18.53 2.11
CA LEU A 228 3.89 -17.95 2.68
C LEU A 228 5.14 -18.51 2.00
N ILE A 229 5.22 -19.84 1.82
CA ILE A 229 6.37 -20.47 1.12
C ILE A 229 6.46 -19.95 -0.32
N MET A 230 5.34 -19.92 -1.06
CA MET A 230 5.31 -19.39 -2.41
C MET A 230 5.75 -17.93 -2.45
N ALA A 231 5.25 -17.10 -1.54
CA ALA A 231 5.63 -15.69 -1.44
C ALA A 231 7.13 -15.54 -1.14
N MET A 232 7.69 -16.34 -0.23
CA MET A 232 9.13 -16.33 0.08
C MET A 232 9.98 -16.73 -1.12
N VAL A 233 9.61 -17.80 -1.83
CA VAL A 233 10.33 -18.22 -3.03
C VAL A 233 10.32 -17.12 -4.09
N MET A 234 9.16 -16.53 -4.36
CA MET A 234 9.03 -15.43 -5.32
C MET A 234 9.79 -14.17 -4.88
N ALA A 235 9.77 -13.85 -3.58
CA ALA A 235 10.53 -12.73 -3.03
C ALA A 235 12.04 -12.95 -3.21
N VAL A 236 12.54 -14.14 -2.89
CA VAL A 236 13.96 -14.48 -3.08
C VAL A 236 14.35 -14.36 -4.56
N ILE A 237 13.56 -14.91 -5.48
CA ILE A 237 13.82 -14.82 -6.92
C ILE A 237 13.89 -13.36 -7.37
N ASN A 238 12.91 -12.53 -7.00
CA ASN A 238 12.89 -11.12 -7.37
C ASN A 238 14.10 -10.34 -6.79
N ASN A 239 14.47 -10.63 -5.54
CA ASN A 239 15.61 -9.97 -4.91
C ASN A 239 16.95 -10.40 -5.52
N VAL A 240 17.08 -11.66 -5.92
CA VAL A 240 18.27 -12.14 -6.67
C VAL A 240 18.33 -11.45 -8.03
N ILE A 241 17.21 -11.34 -8.74
CA ILE A 241 17.16 -10.62 -10.03
C ILE A 241 17.55 -9.16 -9.82
N LEU A 242 16.98 -8.48 -8.81
CA LEU A 242 17.36 -7.09 -8.54
C LEU A 242 18.84 -6.96 -8.19
N PHE A 243 19.38 -7.84 -7.35
CA PHE A 243 20.80 -7.83 -6.98
C PHE A 243 21.71 -7.96 -8.20
N VAL A 244 21.40 -8.87 -9.14
CA VAL A 244 22.17 -9.06 -10.36
C VAL A 244 22.02 -7.87 -11.33
N VAL A 245 20.83 -7.27 -11.40
CA VAL A 245 20.53 -6.17 -12.33
C VAL A 245 20.95 -4.81 -11.76
N SER A 246 21.05 -4.69 -10.44
CA SER A 246 21.31 -3.40 -9.75
C SER A 246 22.55 -2.66 -10.25
N PRO A 247 23.73 -3.29 -10.52
CA PRO A 247 24.90 -2.56 -11.02
C PRO A 247 24.64 -1.91 -12.39
N PHE A 248 23.86 -2.59 -13.26
CA PHE A 248 23.48 -2.04 -14.57
C PHE A 248 22.43 -0.94 -14.44
N ALA A 249 21.44 -1.14 -13.55
CA ALA A 249 20.41 -0.15 -13.30
C ALA A 249 20.98 1.14 -12.68
N LEU A 250 21.96 1.03 -11.78
CA LEU A 250 22.62 2.18 -11.16
C LEU A 250 23.43 3.02 -12.16
N GLN A 251 23.95 2.43 -13.22
CA GLN A 251 24.63 3.18 -14.30
C GLN A 251 23.70 4.13 -15.05
N LEU A 252 22.38 3.87 -15.05
CA LEU A 252 21.41 4.78 -15.66
C LEU A 252 21.19 6.05 -14.83
N TYR A 253 21.58 6.03 -13.56
CA TYR A 253 21.52 7.18 -12.68
C TYR A 253 22.89 7.85 -12.65
N THR A 254 22.96 9.14 -12.98
CA THR A 254 24.20 9.95 -12.94
C THR A 254 24.58 10.30 -11.50
N LEU A 255 24.96 9.29 -10.70
CA LEU A 255 25.31 9.48 -9.29
C LEU A 255 26.81 9.78 -9.14
N LYS A 256 27.15 10.63 -8.17
CA LYS A 256 28.55 10.82 -7.76
C LYS A 256 29.04 9.57 -7.02
N ASN A 257 30.34 9.29 -7.06
CA ASN A 257 30.94 8.07 -6.50
C ASN A 257 30.54 7.82 -5.04
N GLU A 258 30.50 8.86 -4.19
CA GLU A 258 30.10 8.73 -2.78
C GLU A 258 28.61 8.35 -2.64
N THR A 259 27.73 8.99 -3.41
CA THR A 259 26.30 8.66 -3.43
C THR A 259 26.07 7.25 -3.96
N LEU A 260 26.84 6.83 -4.96
CA LEU A 260 26.78 5.49 -5.54
C LEU A 260 27.13 4.43 -4.48
N ALA A 261 28.24 4.60 -3.77
CA ALA A 261 28.67 3.67 -2.72
C ALA A 261 27.62 3.50 -1.60
N ILE A 262 26.99 4.61 -1.17
CA ILE A 262 25.90 4.55 -0.19
C ILE A 262 24.68 3.81 -0.80
N THR A 263 24.35 4.08 -2.06
CA THR A 263 23.21 3.46 -2.75
C THR A 263 23.40 1.96 -2.89
N GLU A 264 24.57 1.52 -3.31
CA GLU A 264 24.93 0.09 -3.41
C GLU A 264 24.79 -0.59 -2.05
N THR A 265 25.38 -0.01 -1.00
CA THR A 265 25.31 -0.55 0.36
C THR A 265 23.88 -0.76 0.83
N ILE A 266 23.00 0.26 0.71
CA ILE A 266 21.62 0.15 1.19
C ILE A 266 20.77 -0.74 0.27
N LEU A 267 21.10 -0.84 -1.01
CA LEU A 267 20.39 -1.71 -1.96
C LEU A 267 20.72 -3.18 -1.70
N ASP A 268 21.98 -3.51 -1.46
CA ASP A 268 22.42 -4.87 -1.12
C ASP A 268 21.79 -5.33 0.21
N MET A 269 21.80 -4.46 1.21
CA MET A 269 21.11 -4.73 2.48
C MET A 269 19.61 -4.95 2.28
N GLU A 270 18.97 -4.17 1.41
CA GLU A 270 17.54 -4.29 1.11
C GLU A 270 17.23 -5.61 0.40
N CYS A 271 18.02 -5.99 -0.62
CA CYS A 271 17.84 -7.26 -1.34
C CYS A 271 17.92 -8.46 -0.39
N LEU A 272 18.84 -8.43 0.56
CA LEU A 272 18.97 -9.48 1.56
C LEU A 272 17.80 -9.47 2.55
N ALA A 273 17.47 -8.31 3.11
CA ALA A 273 16.46 -8.18 4.14
C ALA A 273 15.03 -8.45 3.63
N VAL A 274 14.70 -7.99 2.42
CA VAL A 274 13.37 -8.25 1.80
C VAL A 274 13.18 -9.74 1.56
N GLY A 275 14.18 -10.42 0.99
CA GLY A 275 14.12 -11.85 0.71
C GLY A 275 13.92 -12.70 1.98
N LEU A 276 14.47 -12.28 3.12
CA LEU A 276 14.42 -13.03 4.37
C LEU A 276 13.24 -12.67 5.28
N PHE A 277 12.90 -11.39 5.40
CA PHE A 277 12.03 -10.91 6.47
C PHE A 277 10.70 -10.32 5.98
N HIS A 278 10.66 -9.67 4.83
CA HIS A 278 9.52 -8.83 4.44
C HIS A 278 8.23 -9.65 4.27
N VAL A 279 8.30 -10.83 3.67
CA VAL A 279 7.13 -11.71 3.49
C VAL A 279 6.48 -12.06 4.83
N LEU A 280 7.27 -12.46 5.82
CA LEU A 280 6.75 -12.81 7.14
C LEU A 280 6.24 -11.58 7.91
N ALA A 281 6.85 -10.42 7.69
CA ALA A 281 6.44 -9.17 8.34
C ALA A 281 5.14 -8.58 7.78
N PHE A 282 4.77 -8.85 6.52
CA PHE A 282 3.63 -8.22 5.84
C PHE A 282 2.59 -9.18 5.28
N VAL A 283 2.97 -10.36 4.78
CA VAL A 283 2.01 -11.35 4.27
C VAL A 283 1.36 -12.12 5.41
N LEU A 284 2.11 -12.52 6.44
CA LEU A 284 1.55 -13.22 7.60
C LEU A 284 0.48 -12.41 8.35
N PRO A 285 0.69 -11.12 8.70
CA PRO A 285 -0.39 -10.33 9.31
C PRO A 285 -1.60 -10.14 8.38
N THR A 286 -1.40 -10.14 7.07
CA THR A 286 -2.51 -10.12 6.12
C THR A 286 -3.36 -11.39 6.19
N CYS A 287 -2.72 -12.56 6.42
CA CYS A 287 -3.44 -13.82 6.71
C CYS A 287 -4.27 -13.70 8.00
N LEU A 288 -3.69 -13.15 9.07
CA LEU A 288 -4.38 -12.95 10.35
C LEU A 288 -5.57 -11.98 10.22
N ARG A 289 -5.39 -10.88 9.48
CA ARG A 289 -6.47 -9.93 9.18
C ARG A 289 -7.60 -10.57 8.37
N ALA A 290 -7.27 -11.38 7.38
CA ALA A 290 -8.25 -12.12 6.58
C ALA A 290 -9.07 -13.10 7.45
N ALA A 291 -8.49 -13.59 8.54
CA ALA A 291 -9.17 -14.41 9.52
C ALA A 291 -9.96 -13.61 10.59
N GLY A 292 -9.96 -12.27 10.51
CA GLY A 292 -10.70 -11.38 11.42
C GLY A 292 -9.87 -10.77 12.57
N ASP A 293 -8.59 -11.15 12.74
CA ASP A 293 -7.72 -10.65 13.83
C ASP A 293 -7.06 -9.30 13.50
N ALA A 294 -7.87 -8.34 13.02
CA ALA A 294 -7.38 -7.05 12.57
C ALA A 294 -6.88 -6.14 13.71
N LYS A 295 -7.46 -6.25 14.91
CA LYS A 295 -7.05 -5.43 16.06
C LYS A 295 -5.63 -5.76 16.52
N TYR A 296 -5.31 -7.05 16.62
CA TYR A 296 -3.97 -7.48 17.03
C TYR A 296 -2.90 -7.02 16.03
N THR A 297 -3.18 -7.20 14.74
CA THR A 297 -2.23 -6.78 13.69
C THR A 297 -2.02 -5.27 13.70
N MET A 298 -3.07 -4.48 13.94
CA MET A 298 -2.98 -3.04 14.11
C MET A 298 -2.07 -2.65 15.29
N TYR A 299 -2.30 -3.22 16.49
CA TYR A 299 -1.48 -2.88 17.66
C TYR A 299 -0.01 -3.21 17.44
N VAL A 300 0.30 -4.41 16.96
CA VAL A 300 1.69 -4.81 16.67
C VAL A 300 2.29 -3.93 15.57
N GLY A 301 1.55 -3.67 14.48
CA GLY A 301 2.01 -2.86 13.37
C GLY A 301 2.32 -1.41 13.77
N VAL A 302 1.44 -0.79 14.56
CA VAL A 302 1.62 0.60 15.03
C VAL A 302 2.75 0.69 16.05
N LEU A 303 2.76 -0.18 17.07
CA LEU A 303 3.79 -0.13 18.10
C LEU A 303 5.18 -0.38 17.52
N SER A 304 5.33 -1.40 16.67
CA SER A 304 6.61 -1.69 16.02
C SER A 304 7.07 -0.53 15.14
N MET A 305 6.16 0.11 14.40
CA MET A 305 6.47 1.27 13.55
C MET A 305 7.05 2.43 14.35
N PHE A 306 6.44 2.80 15.47
CA PHE A 306 6.90 3.94 16.25
C PHE A 306 8.09 3.61 17.14
N PHE A 307 8.08 2.47 17.85
CA PHE A 307 9.14 2.13 18.80
C PHE A 307 10.37 1.52 18.14
N ALA A 308 10.21 0.62 17.18
CA ALA A 308 11.35 0.00 16.52
C ALA A 308 11.84 0.83 15.32
N ARG A 309 10.95 1.26 14.43
CA ARG A 309 11.35 1.93 13.19
C ARG A 309 11.63 3.41 13.38
N VAL A 310 10.70 4.20 13.93
CA VAL A 310 10.87 5.66 14.05
C VAL A 310 11.92 5.98 15.13
N ALA A 311 11.79 5.45 16.35
CA ALA A 311 12.75 5.66 17.40
C ALA A 311 14.13 5.06 17.06
N GLY A 312 14.16 3.85 16.46
CA GLY A 312 15.39 3.23 15.96
C GLY A 312 16.07 4.05 14.87
N ALA A 313 15.30 4.61 13.91
CA ALA A 313 15.82 5.48 12.86
C ALA A 313 16.46 6.75 13.43
N TYR A 314 15.85 7.36 14.45
CA TYR A 314 16.44 8.50 15.15
C TYR A 314 17.73 8.13 15.88
N ILE A 315 17.73 7.02 16.65
CA ILE A 315 18.91 6.59 17.42
C ILE A 315 20.04 6.19 16.48
N LEU A 316 19.80 5.25 15.54
CA LEU A 316 20.84 4.72 14.66
C LEU A 316 21.25 5.74 13.59
N GLY A 317 20.28 6.42 12.98
CA GLY A 317 20.56 7.38 11.91
C GLY A 317 21.13 8.70 12.39
N THR A 318 20.53 9.31 13.42
CA THR A 318 20.87 10.67 13.88
C THR A 318 21.87 10.64 15.04
N VAL A 319 21.58 9.91 16.14
CA VAL A 319 22.42 9.93 17.34
C VAL A 319 23.73 9.19 17.11
N MET A 320 23.70 8.01 16.48
CA MET A 320 24.90 7.23 16.16
C MET A 320 25.59 7.68 14.86
N GLY A 321 24.99 8.60 14.10
CA GLY A 321 25.59 9.16 12.89
C GLY A 321 25.64 8.22 11.68
N LEU A 322 24.92 7.09 11.70
CA LEU A 322 24.90 6.13 10.57
C LEU A 322 24.09 6.64 9.37
N GLY A 323 23.41 7.77 9.50
CA GLY A 323 22.63 8.38 8.41
C GLY A 323 21.53 7.44 7.87
N VAL A 324 21.40 7.40 6.54
CA VAL A 324 20.39 6.59 5.87
C VAL A 324 20.57 5.08 6.12
N VAL A 325 21.80 4.60 6.29
CA VAL A 325 22.07 3.19 6.63
C VAL A 325 21.45 2.84 7.98
N GLY A 326 21.58 3.71 8.96
CA GLY A 326 20.95 3.54 10.28
C GLY A 326 19.43 3.48 10.21
N THR A 327 18.79 4.29 9.35
CA THR A 327 17.33 4.22 9.14
C THR A 327 16.88 2.91 8.49
N ARG A 328 17.70 2.31 7.61
CA ARG A 328 17.43 0.98 7.03
C ARG A 328 17.56 -0.13 8.06
N ILE A 329 18.60 -0.10 8.87
CA ILE A 329 18.76 -1.06 9.98
C ILE A 329 17.54 -1.01 10.92
N ALA A 330 17.08 0.18 11.30
CA ALA A 330 15.88 0.34 12.12
C ALA A 330 14.63 -0.27 11.46
N MET A 331 14.51 -0.16 10.14
CA MET A 331 13.44 -0.78 9.36
C MET A 331 13.49 -2.32 9.45
N TYR A 332 14.67 -2.91 9.37
CA TYR A 332 14.82 -4.38 9.48
C TYR A 332 14.54 -4.87 10.91
N ILE A 333 14.92 -4.10 11.91
CA ILE A 333 14.56 -4.37 13.32
C ILE A 333 13.03 -4.36 13.48
N ASP A 334 12.32 -3.37 12.91
CA ASP A 334 10.85 -3.32 12.89
C ASP A 334 10.26 -4.60 12.27
N TRP A 335 10.79 -5.07 11.14
CA TRP A 335 10.32 -6.31 10.51
C TRP A 335 10.54 -7.54 11.40
N ILE A 336 11.70 -7.66 12.04
CA ILE A 336 11.99 -8.77 12.96
C ILE A 336 11.02 -8.75 14.14
N VAL A 337 10.78 -7.59 14.75
CA VAL A 337 9.81 -7.43 15.84
C VAL A 337 8.41 -7.89 15.39
N ARG A 338 7.94 -7.47 14.22
CA ARG A 338 6.66 -7.90 13.63
C ARG A 338 6.61 -9.41 13.46
N ILE A 339 7.66 -10.00 12.88
CA ILE A 339 7.74 -11.46 12.65
C ILE A 339 7.56 -12.22 13.95
N VAL A 340 8.26 -11.83 15.01
CA VAL A 340 8.20 -12.49 16.31
C VAL A 340 6.76 -12.46 16.86
N PHE A 341 6.14 -11.28 16.92
CA PHE A 341 4.79 -11.16 17.47
C PHE A 341 3.73 -11.87 16.60
N PHE A 342 3.80 -11.76 15.28
CA PHE A 342 2.84 -12.42 14.38
C PHE A 342 3.04 -13.94 14.36
N ALA A 343 4.28 -14.45 14.44
CA ALA A 343 4.54 -15.88 14.53
C ALA A 343 4.02 -16.47 15.85
N ILE A 344 4.21 -15.77 16.98
CA ILE A 344 3.63 -16.17 18.26
C ILE A 344 2.10 -16.21 18.16
N ARG A 345 1.49 -15.18 17.59
CA ARG A 345 0.04 -15.13 17.42
C ARG A 345 -0.50 -16.25 16.54
N TYR A 346 0.17 -16.52 15.43
CA TYR A 346 -0.17 -17.62 14.53
C TYR A 346 -0.07 -18.99 15.22
N LYS A 347 1.05 -19.26 15.93
CA LYS A 347 1.28 -20.51 16.65
C LYS A 347 0.30 -20.71 17.80
N SER A 348 -0.11 -19.67 18.49
CA SER A 348 -1.06 -19.77 19.62
C SER A 348 -2.48 -20.17 19.20
N GLY A 349 -2.81 -20.15 17.91
CA GLY A 349 -4.14 -20.46 17.39
C GLY A 349 -5.24 -19.45 17.75
N LYS A 350 -4.93 -18.38 18.49
CA LYS A 350 -5.93 -17.39 18.93
C LYS A 350 -6.62 -16.65 17.77
N TRP A 351 -6.00 -16.60 16.61
CA TRP A 351 -6.58 -16.01 15.40
C TRP A 351 -7.80 -16.78 14.84
N THR A 352 -8.02 -18.04 15.26
CA THR A 352 -9.19 -18.83 14.85
C THR A 352 -10.44 -18.58 15.71
N GLN A 353 -10.36 -17.73 16.73
CA GLN A 353 -11.45 -17.48 17.68
C GLN A 353 -12.35 -16.29 17.30
N TYR A 354 -12.00 -15.55 16.26
CA TYR A 354 -12.78 -14.40 15.78
C TYR A 354 -13.89 -14.88 14.82
N ARG A 355 -15.11 -14.95 15.35
CA ARG A 355 -16.34 -15.29 14.62
C ARG A 355 -17.13 -14.04 14.25
#